data_59a49fc4bda26472129fd7f801829d21
#
_entry.id   59a49fc4bda26472129fd7f801829d21
#
_cell.length_a   1.000
_cell.length_b   1.000
_cell.length_c   1.000
_cell.angle_alpha   90.00
_cell.angle_beta   90.00
_cell.angle_gamma   90.00
#
_symmetry.space_group_name_H-M   'P 1'
#
loop_
_entity.id
_entity.type
_entity.pdbx_description
1 polymer ?
#
loop_
_entity_poly.entity_id
_entity_poly.type
_entity_poly.pdbx_seq_one_letter_code
_entity_poly.pdbx_strand_id
1 'polypeptide(L)'
;MYEQTLFKVLPNHVKPKVINNKNRYKKWEYGYNQEFDMVVISKTGKIGKIYEIQNLKIALPKEEDVYKNEDGKWKPLEYPKELQKIKTIFDWKNYDEAFKEKWYDYIDNEFKRRSQGFWFNNNGEATYITGTHYMYLQWSKIDVGNPDFREANRLFYIFWEACKADKRCYGMCYLKNRR
;
A
#
# COMPACT_ATOMS: atom_id res chain seq x y z
N MET A 1 18.02 -11.47 -27.36
CA MET A 1 18.57 -12.15 -26.19
C MET A 1 17.90 -11.50 -24.97
N TYR A 2 16.90 -12.17 -24.39
CA TYR A 2 16.20 -11.63 -23.22
C TYR A 2 17.06 -11.93 -22.00
N GLU A 3 17.68 -10.91 -21.41
CA GLU A 3 18.28 -11.04 -20.09
C GLU A 3 17.17 -11.34 -19.09
N GLN A 4 17.08 -12.57 -18.65
CA GLN A 4 16.25 -12.96 -17.53
C GLN A 4 16.78 -12.24 -16.30
N THR A 5 16.02 -11.23 -15.86
CA THR A 5 16.31 -10.59 -14.59
C THR A 5 16.08 -11.62 -13.48
N LEU A 6 17.15 -12.27 -13.05
CA LEU A 6 17.13 -13.19 -11.92
C LEU A 6 16.62 -12.44 -10.70
N PHE A 7 15.48 -12.84 -10.19
CA PHE A 7 14.92 -12.32 -8.93
C PHE A 7 15.92 -12.56 -7.80
N LYS A 8 16.54 -11.48 -7.34
CA LYS A 8 17.40 -11.58 -6.16
C LYS A 8 16.52 -11.68 -4.92
N VAL A 9 16.70 -12.75 -4.17
CA VAL A 9 16.09 -12.96 -2.86
C VAL A 9 16.54 -11.85 -1.92
N LEU A 10 15.60 -11.07 -1.38
CA LEU A 10 15.93 -10.11 -0.34
C LEU A 10 15.97 -10.82 1.01
N PRO A 11 17.11 -10.81 1.70
CA PRO A 11 17.17 -11.27 3.08
C PRO A 11 16.22 -10.43 3.95
N ASN A 12 15.58 -11.04 4.93
CA ASN A 12 14.61 -10.40 5.83
C ASN A 12 15.15 -9.16 6.59
N HIS A 13 16.47 -8.95 6.58
CA HIS A 13 17.16 -7.85 7.28
C HIS A 13 17.62 -6.72 6.36
N VAL A 14 17.43 -6.83 5.03
CA VAL A 14 17.84 -5.77 4.12
C VAL A 14 16.82 -4.63 4.18
N LYS A 15 17.28 -3.50 4.69
CA LYS A 15 16.49 -2.26 4.65
C LYS A 15 16.73 -1.56 3.31
N PRO A 16 15.66 -1.07 2.65
CA PRO A 16 15.81 -0.30 1.42
C PRO A 16 16.54 1.01 1.69
N LYS A 17 17.45 1.39 0.80
CA LYS A 17 18.01 2.73 0.79
C LYS A 17 16.95 3.71 0.33
N VAL A 18 16.77 4.79 1.07
CA VAL A 18 15.80 5.86 0.75
C VAL A 18 16.52 6.97 0.02
N ILE A 19 16.00 7.34 -1.16
CA ILE A 19 16.49 8.46 -1.97
C ILE A 19 15.42 9.56 -1.95
N ASN A 20 15.81 10.78 -1.61
CA ASN A 20 14.91 11.91 -1.65
C ASN A 20 14.63 12.34 -3.10
N ASN A 21 13.35 12.48 -3.43
CA ASN A 21 12.93 12.97 -4.73
C ASN A 21 13.10 14.49 -4.83
N LYS A 22 13.90 14.96 -5.79
CA LYS A 22 14.10 16.39 -6.07
C LYS A 22 13.01 16.99 -6.99
N ASN A 23 12.27 16.17 -7.72
CA ASN A 23 11.27 16.59 -8.70
C ASN A 23 9.85 16.62 -8.12
N ARG A 24 9.60 17.48 -7.14
CA ARG A 24 8.33 17.52 -6.36
C ARG A 24 7.10 17.93 -7.17
N TYR A 25 7.25 18.54 -8.34
CA TYR A 25 6.14 19.10 -9.12
C TYR A 25 5.80 18.30 -10.37
N LYS A 26 6.63 17.33 -10.76
CA LYS A 26 6.35 16.46 -11.92
C LYS A 26 5.21 15.51 -11.56
N LYS A 27 4.19 15.41 -12.40
CA LYS A 27 3.19 14.35 -12.30
C LYS A 27 3.78 13.06 -12.87
N TRP A 28 3.77 12.01 -12.09
CA TRP A 28 4.33 10.72 -12.43
C TRP A 28 3.24 9.74 -12.83
N GLU A 29 3.50 8.94 -13.85
CA GLU A 29 2.59 7.87 -14.26
C GLU A 29 2.89 6.60 -13.45
N TYR A 30 1.83 5.88 -13.06
CA TYR A 30 1.93 4.57 -12.44
C TYR A 30 2.53 3.58 -13.42
N GLY A 31 3.61 2.92 -13.04
CA GLY A 31 4.29 1.94 -13.87
C GLY A 31 5.80 2.15 -13.93
N TYR A 32 6.45 1.44 -14.85
CA TYR A 32 7.87 1.61 -15.10
C TYR A 32 8.17 2.90 -15.84
N ASN A 33 9.06 3.68 -15.28
CA ASN A 33 9.58 4.91 -15.90
C ASN A 33 11.00 4.67 -16.41
N GLN A 34 11.16 4.67 -17.74
CA GLN A 34 12.43 4.38 -18.39
C GLN A 34 13.46 5.49 -18.20
N GLU A 35 13.04 6.77 -18.16
CA GLU A 35 13.94 7.93 -18.02
C GLU A 35 14.74 7.86 -16.70
N PHE A 36 14.11 7.39 -15.63
CA PHE A 36 14.71 7.34 -14.30
C PHE A 36 15.03 5.91 -13.84
N ASP A 37 14.76 4.92 -14.67
CA ASP A 37 14.93 3.49 -14.38
C ASP A 37 14.34 3.13 -13.00
N MET A 38 13.06 3.43 -12.83
CA MET A 38 12.34 3.17 -11.58
C MET A 38 10.89 2.76 -11.83
N VAL A 39 10.32 2.03 -10.88
CA VAL A 39 8.90 1.68 -10.88
C VAL A 39 8.13 2.62 -9.97
N VAL A 40 7.16 3.33 -10.52
CA VAL A 40 6.27 4.24 -9.78
C VAL A 40 5.03 3.49 -9.32
N ILE A 41 4.85 3.32 -8.01
CA ILE A 41 3.65 2.69 -7.44
C ILE A 41 2.61 3.70 -6.93
N SER A 42 2.88 4.99 -7.11
CA SER A 42 1.92 6.04 -6.78
C SER A 42 0.83 6.14 -7.83
N LYS A 43 -0.42 5.93 -7.43
CA LYS A 43 -1.60 6.10 -8.30
C LYS A 43 -2.12 7.55 -8.33
N THR A 44 -1.63 8.40 -7.44
CA THR A 44 -1.99 9.83 -7.41
C THR A 44 -1.12 10.66 -8.36
N GLY A 45 -0.05 10.09 -8.89
CA GLY A 45 0.93 10.79 -9.71
C GLY A 45 1.92 11.66 -8.92
N LYS A 46 1.80 11.67 -7.59
CA LYS A 46 2.75 12.36 -6.70
C LYS A 46 3.65 11.33 -6.05
N ILE A 47 4.96 11.52 -6.12
CA ILE A 47 5.92 10.62 -5.49
C ILE A 47 6.68 11.33 -4.37
N GLY A 48 7.03 10.55 -3.36
CA GLY A 48 7.84 10.98 -2.21
C GLY A 48 9.18 10.26 -2.16
N LYS A 49 9.31 9.34 -1.20
CA LYS A 49 10.53 8.54 -1.02
C LYS A 49 10.70 7.55 -2.18
N ILE A 50 11.94 7.36 -2.61
CA ILE A 50 12.30 6.32 -3.58
C ILE A 50 13.08 5.26 -2.79
N TYR A 51 12.60 4.02 -2.83
CA TYR A 51 13.32 2.88 -2.29
C TYR A 51 14.24 2.31 -3.35
N GLU A 52 15.52 2.19 -3.00
CA GLU A 52 16.50 1.49 -3.80
C GLU A 52 16.90 0.20 -3.07
N ILE A 53 16.62 -0.93 -3.69
CA ILE A 53 16.94 -2.24 -3.17
C ILE A 53 17.69 -2.98 -4.27
N GLN A 54 18.98 -3.17 -4.06
CA GLN A 54 19.90 -3.64 -5.11
C GLN A 54 19.85 -2.68 -6.32
N ASN A 55 19.39 -3.12 -7.46
CA ASN A 55 19.29 -2.30 -8.68
C ASN A 55 17.83 -1.89 -8.99
N LEU A 56 16.89 -2.20 -8.10
CA LEU A 56 15.48 -1.84 -8.28
C LEU A 56 15.18 -0.56 -7.51
N LYS A 57 14.67 0.45 -8.20
CA LYS A 57 14.15 1.69 -7.62
C LYS A 57 12.64 1.66 -7.64
N ILE A 58 12.02 1.86 -6.49
CA ILE A 58 10.56 1.91 -6.34
C ILE A 58 10.18 3.27 -5.76
N ALA A 59 9.42 4.05 -6.53
CA ALA A 59 8.93 5.35 -6.09
C ALA A 59 7.58 5.20 -5.37
N LEU A 60 7.59 5.50 -4.07
CA LEU A 60 6.41 5.48 -3.21
C LEU A 60 5.57 6.75 -3.43
N PRO A 61 4.27 6.71 -3.13
CA PRO A 61 3.44 7.91 -3.05
C PRO A 61 4.05 8.96 -2.13
N LYS A 62 3.73 10.24 -2.41
CA LYS A 62 4.08 11.32 -1.50
C LYS A 62 3.38 11.10 -0.16
N GLU A 63 4.10 11.43 0.92
CA GLU A 63 3.55 11.43 2.26
C GLU A 63 2.48 12.52 2.38
N GLU A 64 1.23 12.11 2.50
CA GLU A 64 0.05 12.97 2.67
C GLU A 64 -0.89 12.27 3.65
N ASP A 65 -1.64 13.04 4.44
CA ASP A 65 -2.70 12.56 5.34
C ASP A 65 -2.30 11.38 6.26
N VAL A 66 -1.15 11.51 6.91
CA VAL A 66 -0.65 10.46 7.80
C VAL A 66 -1.61 10.25 8.98
N TYR A 67 -2.18 9.07 9.08
CA TYR A 67 -3.05 8.70 10.19
C TYR A 67 -2.28 8.68 11.51
N LYS A 68 -2.71 9.53 12.44
CA LYS A 68 -2.13 9.66 13.77
C LYS A 68 -2.85 8.68 14.70
N ASN A 69 -2.21 7.56 14.97
CA ASN A 69 -2.65 6.59 15.96
C ASN A 69 -1.96 6.85 17.30
N GLU A 70 -2.69 6.75 18.40
CA GLU A 70 -2.22 7.10 19.74
C GLU A 70 -1.02 6.24 20.18
N ASP A 71 -1.06 4.95 19.91
CA ASP A 71 -0.02 4.01 20.34
C ASP A 71 1.18 3.90 19.38
N GLY A 72 1.21 4.65 18.30
CA GLY A 72 2.28 4.56 17.31
C GLY A 72 2.43 3.20 16.62
N LYS A 73 1.44 2.29 16.77
CA LYS A 73 1.42 0.96 16.15
C LYS A 73 0.17 0.80 15.29
N TRP A 74 0.24 -0.04 14.28
CA TRP A 74 -0.93 -0.38 13.50
C TRP A 74 -2.03 -0.98 14.39
N LYS A 75 -3.23 -0.43 14.25
CA LYS A 75 -4.47 -1.04 14.73
C LYS A 75 -5.51 -0.94 13.62
N PRO A 76 -6.37 -1.94 13.43
CA PRO A 76 -7.47 -1.82 12.49
C PRO A 76 -8.30 -0.57 12.79
N LEU A 77 -8.66 0.15 11.73
CA LEU A 77 -9.52 1.32 11.85
C LEU A 77 -10.92 0.89 12.27
N GLU A 78 -11.58 1.74 13.05
CA GLU A 78 -12.94 1.46 13.48
C GLU A 78 -13.89 1.39 12.28
N TYR A 79 -14.68 0.32 12.21
CA TYR A 79 -15.71 0.16 11.19
C TYR A 79 -17.07 0.57 11.77
N PRO A 80 -17.75 1.56 11.17
CA PRO A 80 -19.00 2.06 11.71
C PRO A 80 -20.06 0.98 11.88
N LYS A 81 -20.62 0.88 13.10
CA LYS A 81 -21.61 -0.16 13.45
C LYS A 81 -22.85 -0.10 12.54
N GLU A 82 -23.25 1.09 12.11
CA GLU A 82 -24.38 1.27 11.22
C GLU A 82 -24.14 0.60 9.87
N LEU A 83 -22.91 0.73 9.32
CA LEU A 83 -22.54 0.11 8.05
C LEU A 83 -22.37 -1.43 8.16
N GLN A 84 -22.13 -1.98 9.35
CA GLN A 84 -21.99 -3.42 9.55
C GLN A 84 -23.27 -4.19 9.20
N LYS A 85 -24.42 -3.53 9.22
CA LYS A 85 -25.73 -4.11 8.87
C LYS A 85 -25.91 -4.30 7.36
N ILE A 86 -25.16 -3.55 6.57
CA ILE A 86 -25.24 -3.57 5.10
C ILE A 86 -24.37 -4.73 4.59
N LYS A 87 -25.00 -5.76 4.05
CA LYS A 87 -24.31 -6.96 3.55
C LYS A 87 -24.22 -7.00 2.02
N THR A 88 -25.18 -6.37 1.35
CA THR A 88 -25.30 -6.41 -0.10
C THR A 88 -25.55 -5.01 -0.66
N ILE A 89 -25.38 -4.87 -1.99
CA ILE A 89 -25.77 -3.63 -2.70
C ILE A 89 -27.28 -3.37 -2.65
N PHE A 90 -28.09 -4.41 -2.46
CA PHE A 90 -29.53 -4.25 -2.30
C PHE A 90 -29.87 -3.61 -0.97
N ASP A 91 -29.18 -3.99 0.12
CA ASP A 91 -29.35 -3.36 1.42
C ASP A 91 -29.03 -1.86 1.32
N TRP A 92 -27.89 -1.51 0.66
CA TRP A 92 -27.51 -0.13 0.44
C TRP A 92 -28.56 0.68 -0.32
N LYS A 93 -29.18 0.11 -1.35
CA LYS A 93 -30.22 0.79 -2.15
C LYS A 93 -31.48 1.13 -1.34
N ASN A 94 -31.75 0.35 -0.28
CA ASN A 94 -32.93 0.53 0.57
C ASN A 94 -32.78 1.67 1.59
N TYR A 95 -31.58 2.21 1.79
CA TYR A 95 -31.37 3.36 2.66
C TYR A 95 -31.70 4.67 1.93
N ASP A 96 -32.20 5.67 2.71
CA ASP A 96 -32.48 7.00 2.19
C ASP A 96 -31.20 7.76 1.82
N GLU A 97 -31.36 8.87 1.11
CA GLU A 97 -30.23 9.67 0.63
C GLU A 97 -29.48 10.33 1.80
N ALA A 98 -30.16 10.74 2.87
CA ALA A 98 -29.50 11.35 4.03
C ALA A 98 -28.56 10.36 4.73
N PHE A 99 -28.93 9.08 4.82
CA PHE A 99 -28.05 8.04 5.32
C PHE A 99 -26.85 7.82 4.40
N LYS A 100 -27.06 7.80 3.09
CA LYS A 100 -26.00 7.63 2.11
C LYS A 100 -25.00 8.78 2.14
N GLU A 101 -25.48 10.02 2.20
CA GLU A 101 -24.64 11.22 2.31
C GLU A 101 -23.80 11.21 3.59
N LYS A 102 -24.39 10.83 4.73
CA LYS A 102 -23.68 10.70 6.01
C LYS A 102 -22.42 9.80 5.90
N TRP A 103 -22.48 8.74 5.09
CA TRP A 103 -21.41 7.75 5.00
C TRP A 103 -20.57 7.85 3.73
N TYR A 104 -20.92 8.77 2.83
CA TYR A 104 -20.24 8.90 1.54
C TYR A 104 -18.72 9.11 1.70
N ASP A 105 -18.33 10.06 2.53
CA ASP A 105 -16.91 10.38 2.76
C ASP A 105 -16.15 9.21 3.37
N TYR A 106 -16.78 8.48 4.30
CA TYR A 106 -16.17 7.28 4.88
C TYR A 106 -15.91 6.21 3.81
N ILE A 107 -16.93 5.95 2.98
CA ILE A 107 -16.85 4.93 1.92
C ILE A 107 -15.82 5.33 0.87
N ASP A 108 -15.82 6.58 0.42
CA ASP A 108 -14.85 7.11 -0.55
C ASP A 108 -13.42 7.01 -0.01
N ASN A 109 -13.20 7.40 1.22
CA ASN A 109 -11.90 7.27 1.88
C ASN A 109 -11.45 5.81 2.02
N GLU A 110 -12.37 4.91 2.31
CA GLU A 110 -12.07 3.48 2.37
C GLU A 110 -11.64 2.93 0.99
N PHE A 111 -12.33 3.32 -0.09
CA PHE A 111 -11.92 2.96 -1.46
C PHE A 111 -10.57 3.59 -1.85
N LYS A 112 -10.31 4.82 -1.44
CA LYS A 112 -8.99 5.46 -1.65
C LYS A 112 -7.88 4.67 -0.97
N ARG A 113 -8.06 4.26 0.30
CA ARG A 113 -7.07 3.44 1.02
C ARG A 113 -6.80 2.11 0.32
N ARG A 114 -7.85 1.43 -0.14
CA ARG A 114 -7.74 0.16 -0.89
C ARG A 114 -7.04 0.32 -2.24
N SER A 115 -7.25 1.42 -2.93
CA SER A 115 -6.69 1.65 -4.27
C SER A 115 -5.31 2.29 -4.25
N GLN A 116 -5.08 3.28 -3.38
CA GLN A 116 -3.90 4.13 -3.39
C GLN A 116 -2.89 3.79 -2.28
N GLY A 117 -3.33 3.01 -1.29
CA GLY A 117 -2.55 2.75 -0.09
C GLY A 117 -2.85 3.76 1.02
N PHE A 118 -2.08 3.68 2.09
CA PHE A 118 -2.37 4.38 3.32
C PHE A 118 -1.08 4.72 4.07
N TRP A 119 -1.03 5.93 4.62
CA TRP A 119 0.05 6.39 5.49
C TRP A 119 -0.39 6.38 6.94
N PHE A 120 0.39 5.81 7.83
CA PHE A 120 0.14 5.84 9.27
C PHE A 120 1.42 6.09 10.05
N ASN A 121 1.27 6.56 11.29
CA ASN A 121 2.39 6.73 12.21
C ASN A 121 2.79 5.37 12.81
N ASN A 122 4.02 4.95 12.55
CA ASN A 122 4.60 3.73 13.12
C ASN A 122 5.80 4.09 14.00
N ASN A 123 5.59 4.16 15.30
CA ASN A 123 6.61 4.56 16.28
C ASN A 123 7.28 5.92 15.96
N GLY A 124 6.47 6.90 15.59
CA GLY A 124 6.96 8.26 15.25
C GLY A 124 7.39 8.44 13.81
N GLU A 125 7.41 7.40 12.99
CA GLU A 125 7.77 7.46 11.58
C GLU A 125 6.56 7.27 10.67
N ALA A 126 6.39 8.17 9.69
CA ALA A 126 5.37 8.01 8.65
C ALA A 126 5.68 6.79 7.77
N THR A 127 4.80 5.81 7.83
CA THR A 127 4.97 4.50 7.19
C THR A 127 3.87 4.27 6.16
N TYR A 128 4.27 4.01 4.92
CA TYR A 128 3.35 3.68 3.83
C TYR A 128 3.07 2.19 3.76
N ILE A 129 1.80 1.84 3.60
CA ILE A 129 1.33 0.51 3.23
C ILE A 129 0.53 0.57 1.94
N THR A 130 0.75 -0.39 1.03
CA THR A 130 0.00 -0.48 -0.23
C THR A 130 -1.46 -0.80 0.03
N GLY A 131 -2.34 -0.54 -0.95
CA GLY A 131 -3.76 -0.87 -0.81
C GLY A 131 -4.02 -2.35 -0.54
N THR A 132 -3.23 -3.24 -1.14
CA THR A 132 -3.32 -4.69 -0.87
C THR A 132 -2.88 -5.02 0.56
N HIS A 133 -1.83 -4.38 1.08
CA HIS A 133 -1.40 -4.56 2.46
C HIS A 133 -2.43 -3.98 3.45
N TYR A 134 -3.01 -2.82 3.14
CA TYR A 134 -4.11 -2.26 3.91
C TYR A 134 -5.29 -3.23 3.99
N MET A 135 -5.71 -3.81 2.86
CA MET A 135 -6.77 -4.82 2.82
C MET A 135 -6.45 -6.03 3.70
N TYR A 136 -5.21 -6.51 3.67
CA TYR A 136 -4.77 -7.62 4.51
C TYR A 136 -4.86 -7.26 6.01
N LEU A 137 -4.33 -6.12 6.41
CA LEU A 137 -4.29 -5.71 7.83
C LEU A 137 -5.68 -5.33 8.38
N GLN A 138 -6.52 -4.70 7.56
CA GLN A 138 -7.81 -4.15 7.98
C GLN A 138 -8.93 -5.19 7.96
N TRP A 139 -8.96 -6.03 6.91
CA TRP A 139 -10.13 -6.84 6.59
C TRP A 139 -9.92 -8.34 6.65
N SER A 140 -8.66 -8.82 6.61
CA SER A 140 -8.41 -10.25 6.73
C SER A 140 -8.55 -10.72 8.18
N LYS A 141 -9.06 -11.93 8.32
CA LYS A 141 -9.08 -12.67 9.59
C LYS A 141 -8.14 -13.86 9.45
N ILE A 142 -7.30 -14.06 10.42
CA ILE A 142 -6.49 -15.25 10.59
C ILE A 142 -6.92 -15.95 11.89
N ASP A 143 -6.48 -17.17 12.14
CA ASP A 143 -6.95 -17.99 13.27
C ASP A 143 -6.89 -17.29 14.63
N VAL A 144 -5.92 -16.39 14.81
CA VAL A 144 -5.70 -15.63 16.05
C VAL A 144 -6.30 -14.22 16.02
N GLY A 145 -7.09 -13.86 15.02
CA GLY A 145 -7.70 -12.54 14.87
C GLY A 145 -7.21 -11.74 13.67
N ASN A 146 -7.04 -10.42 13.81
CA ASN A 146 -6.51 -9.59 12.74
C ASN A 146 -5.00 -9.77 12.62
N PRO A 147 -4.44 -9.69 11.39
CA PRO A 147 -2.99 -9.75 11.20
C PRO A 147 -2.29 -8.55 11.84
N ASP A 148 -1.12 -8.80 12.42
CA ASP A 148 -0.24 -7.74 12.90
C ASP A 148 0.58 -7.12 11.77
N PHE A 149 0.88 -5.82 11.92
CA PHE A 149 1.84 -5.16 11.05
C PHE A 149 3.24 -5.73 11.26
N ARG A 150 3.88 -6.10 10.16
CA ARG A 150 5.30 -6.53 10.11
C ARG A 150 5.99 -5.86 8.95
N GLU A 151 7.18 -5.33 9.18
CA GLU A 151 7.98 -4.66 8.15
C GLU A 151 8.31 -5.57 6.97
N ALA A 152 8.59 -6.85 7.23
CA ALA A 152 8.85 -7.83 6.17
C ALA A 152 7.63 -8.01 5.25
N ASN A 153 6.40 -8.00 5.81
CA ASN A 153 5.18 -8.06 5.02
C ASN A 153 4.98 -6.76 4.23
N ARG A 154 5.28 -5.61 4.83
CA ARG A 154 5.19 -4.30 4.16
C ARG A 154 6.09 -4.26 2.92
N LEU A 155 7.34 -4.65 3.04
CA LEU A 155 8.27 -4.73 1.92
C LEU A 155 7.79 -5.70 0.84
N PHE A 156 7.29 -6.88 1.25
CA PHE A 156 6.69 -7.84 0.32
C PHE A 156 5.56 -7.21 -0.51
N TYR A 157 4.62 -6.51 0.13
CA TYR A 157 3.51 -5.88 -0.59
C TYR A 157 3.94 -4.68 -1.43
N ILE A 158 4.99 -3.95 -1.07
CA ILE A 158 5.58 -2.90 -1.91
C ILE A 158 6.17 -3.52 -3.18
N PHE A 159 6.92 -4.62 -3.06
CA PHE A 159 7.44 -5.37 -4.21
C PHE A 159 6.32 -5.92 -5.09
N TRP A 160 5.32 -6.49 -4.46
CA TRP A 160 4.14 -7.00 -5.17
C TRP A 160 3.46 -5.91 -6.00
N GLU A 161 3.26 -4.72 -5.42
CA GLU A 161 2.69 -3.60 -6.15
C GLU A 161 3.62 -3.11 -7.27
N ALA A 162 4.92 -3.10 -7.05
CA ALA A 162 5.90 -2.76 -8.08
C ALA A 162 5.89 -3.78 -9.24
N CYS A 163 5.82 -5.08 -8.96
CA CYS A 163 5.67 -6.11 -9.98
C CYS A 163 4.39 -5.94 -10.81
N LYS A 164 3.28 -5.56 -10.17
CA LYS A 164 2.03 -5.27 -10.88
C LYS A 164 2.11 -4.01 -11.75
N ALA A 165 2.86 -3.01 -11.30
CA ALA A 165 3.03 -1.75 -12.01
C ALA A 165 3.98 -1.89 -13.21
N ASP A 166 4.96 -2.76 -13.14
CA ASP A 166 5.94 -2.98 -14.21
C ASP A 166 5.45 -4.04 -15.21
N LYS A 167 5.01 -3.60 -16.37
CA LYS A 167 4.54 -4.49 -17.46
C LYS A 167 5.60 -5.47 -17.99
N ARG A 168 6.86 -5.28 -17.66
CA ARG A 168 7.96 -6.19 -18.00
C ARG A 168 8.05 -7.36 -17.02
N CYS A 169 7.39 -7.25 -15.86
CA CYS A 169 7.38 -8.27 -14.83
C CYS A 169 6.27 -9.30 -15.09
N TYR A 170 6.63 -10.56 -15.24
CA TYR A 170 5.69 -11.66 -15.45
C TYR A 170 5.20 -12.33 -14.16
N GLY A 171 5.85 -12.05 -13.04
CA GLY A 171 5.50 -12.61 -11.75
C GLY A 171 6.53 -12.33 -10.69
N MET A 172 6.24 -12.75 -9.45
CA MET A 172 7.14 -12.62 -8.31
C MET A 172 7.33 -13.97 -7.62
N CYS A 173 8.58 -14.34 -7.40
CA CYS A 173 8.95 -15.50 -6.59
C CYS A 173 9.40 -15.03 -5.20
N TYR A 174 8.74 -15.48 -4.15
CA TYR A 174 9.09 -15.14 -2.77
C TYR A 174 9.58 -16.37 -2.02
N LEU A 175 10.88 -16.40 -1.72
CA LEU A 175 11.48 -17.46 -0.93
C LEU A 175 11.55 -17.03 0.54
N LYS A 176 10.91 -17.80 1.40
CA LYS A 176 10.88 -17.57 2.83
C LYS A 176 11.43 -18.79 3.58
N ASN A 177 12.38 -18.56 4.48
CA ASN A 177 12.82 -19.60 5.41
C ASN A 177 11.65 -20.00 6.33
N ARG A 178 11.44 -21.29 6.45
CA ARG A 178 10.51 -21.84 7.44
C ARG A 178 11.20 -21.76 8.82
N ARG A 179 10.59 -21.04 9.74
CA ARG A 179 10.87 -21.15 11.16
C ARG A 179 9.72 -21.84 11.82
#